data_3fe5d5acebf993885f9a5b1538c95fef
#
_entry.id   3fe5d5acebf993885f9a5b1538c95fef
#
_cell.length_a   1.000
_cell.length_b   1.000
_cell.length_c   1.000
_cell.angle_alpha   90.00
_cell.angle_beta   90.00
_cell.angle_gamma   90.00
#
_symmetry.space_group_name_H-M   'P 1'
#
loop_
_entity.id
_entity.type
_entity.pdbx_description
1 polymer ?
#
loop_
_entity_poly.entity_id
_entity_poly.type
_entity_poly.pdbx_seq_one_letter_code
_entity_poly.pdbx_strand_id
1 'polypeptide(L)'
;MKKILALILALVMALSLVACGSKDDNDTPDDGKKTNTIKVGLICIGDENDQGYTYNFIRGKEAATEALAAKGINVEWVIKYNKGENDDCTNANIECAEEGCQLIINNSYGHEPFMLKVAGKSEYKDIQFIGCTNCASRSDDLENTHNAFANIYEGRYVAGVVAGMKLQEMIDNGDITAEQAVIGYVGAFSFAEVISGFTAYYLGAKSVCPSVTMKVQFVGSWSDATEEANAASALCDAGCVMISQHSDNTTPATMAQTKGAFHTGYNNDMTGVAPDASLIGTRIDWAPYFEYAIETVFNGGTIDQDWCKGIADGSVVMTT
;
A
#
# COMPACT_ATOMS: atom_id res chain seq x y z
N MET A 1 35.71 27.31 50.59
CA MET A 1 35.13 26.59 49.43
C MET A 1 35.29 25.07 49.52
N LYS A 2 36.46 24.49 49.79
CA LYS A 2 36.63 23.02 49.82
C LYS A 2 35.81 22.29 50.92
N LYS A 3 35.56 22.93 52.07
CA LYS A 3 34.76 22.34 53.17
C LYS A 3 33.24 22.37 52.93
N ILE A 4 32.75 23.33 52.13
CA ILE A 4 31.33 23.42 51.75
C ILE A 4 31.00 22.39 50.66
N LEU A 5 31.93 22.13 49.72
CA LEU A 5 31.79 21.13 48.68
C LEU A 5 31.74 19.69 49.26
N ALA A 6 32.55 19.43 50.29
CA ALA A 6 32.53 18.15 51.01
C ALA A 6 31.21 17.89 51.77
N LEU A 7 30.59 18.94 52.32
CA LEU A 7 29.30 18.85 53.04
C LEU A 7 28.14 18.57 52.05
N ILE A 8 28.17 19.19 50.86
CA ILE A 8 27.16 18.97 49.83
C ILE A 8 27.29 17.55 49.26
N LEU A 9 28.52 17.03 49.05
CA LEU A 9 28.72 15.66 48.58
C LEU A 9 28.28 14.62 49.61
N ALA A 10 28.46 14.87 50.90
CA ALA A 10 28.01 13.99 51.99
C ALA A 10 26.46 13.99 52.11
N LEU A 11 25.80 15.14 51.85
CA LEU A 11 24.35 15.25 51.88
C LEU A 11 23.70 14.54 50.73
N VAL A 12 24.30 14.54 49.52
CA VAL A 12 23.82 13.83 48.34
C VAL A 12 23.99 12.31 48.50
N MET A 13 25.06 11.84 49.15
CA MET A 13 25.24 10.41 49.43
C MET A 13 24.34 9.91 50.58
N ALA A 14 23.90 10.75 51.51
CA ALA A 14 22.96 10.37 52.56
C ALA A 14 21.51 10.25 52.05
N LEU A 15 21.15 10.99 50.99
CA LEU A 15 19.83 10.91 50.33
C LEU A 15 19.67 9.70 49.40
N SER A 16 20.77 9.08 48.96
CA SER A 16 20.74 7.87 48.13
C SER A 16 20.64 6.54 48.91
N LEU A 17 20.72 6.59 50.26
CA LEU A 17 20.66 5.40 51.11
C LEU A 17 19.30 5.17 51.80
N VAL A 18 18.31 6.04 51.57
CA VAL A 18 16.96 5.90 52.14
C VAL A 18 15.96 5.20 51.18
N ALA A 19 16.41 4.78 49.98
CA ALA A 19 15.58 4.11 48.99
C ALA A 19 15.72 2.58 48.98
N CYS A 20 16.25 1.95 50.04
CA CYS A 20 16.29 0.50 50.17
C CYS A 20 15.89 0.09 51.56
N GLY A 21 14.61 -0.22 51.80
CA GLY A 21 14.17 -0.85 53.01
C GLY A 21 12.70 -0.69 53.33
N SER A 22 11.84 -1.43 52.68
CA SER A 22 10.70 -2.15 53.26
C SER A 22 10.21 -3.17 52.25
N LYS A 23 10.42 -4.43 52.56
CA LYS A 23 9.60 -5.51 52.06
C LYS A 23 8.22 -5.33 52.70
N ASP A 24 7.27 -4.89 51.90
CA ASP A 24 5.87 -5.22 52.12
C ASP A 24 5.50 -6.25 51.04
N ASP A 25 5.38 -7.50 51.48
CA ASP A 25 4.69 -8.55 50.74
C ASP A 25 3.20 -8.13 50.64
N ASN A 26 2.90 -7.38 49.60
CA ASN A 26 1.57 -7.27 49.04
C ASN A 26 1.69 -7.73 47.58
N ASP A 27 1.57 -9.03 47.38
CA ASP A 27 1.08 -9.60 46.13
C ASP A 27 -0.31 -9.02 45.85
N THR A 28 -0.37 -7.81 45.34
CA THR A 28 -1.49 -7.39 44.50
C THR A 28 -1.27 -8.07 43.16
N PRO A 29 -2.23 -8.87 42.70
CA PRO A 29 -2.17 -9.34 41.32
C PRO A 29 -2.01 -8.11 40.41
N ASP A 30 -1.04 -8.17 39.54
CA ASP A 30 -0.94 -7.25 38.39
C ASP A 30 -2.31 -7.31 37.69
N ASP A 31 -3.15 -6.33 38.06
CA ASP A 31 -4.37 -6.07 37.31
C ASP A 31 -3.88 -5.72 35.90
N GLY A 32 -3.89 -6.74 35.03
CA GLY A 32 -3.50 -6.63 33.64
C GLY A 32 -4.32 -5.54 32.97
N LYS A 33 -3.92 -4.29 33.19
CA LYS A 33 -4.36 -3.19 32.36
C LYS A 33 -3.92 -3.54 30.95
N LYS A 34 -4.87 -4.09 30.17
CA LYS A 34 -4.70 -4.14 28.71
C LYS A 34 -4.17 -2.77 28.30
N THR A 35 -2.95 -2.74 27.84
CA THR A 35 -2.41 -1.50 27.25
C THR A 35 -3.33 -1.18 26.07
N ASN A 36 -3.83 0.04 26.00
CA ASN A 36 -4.66 0.50 24.86
C ASN A 36 -3.80 0.68 23.59
N THR A 37 -2.67 -0.02 23.49
CA THR A 37 -1.69 0.15 22.42
C THR A 37 -1.42 -1.19 21.76
N ILE A 38 -1.44 -1.18 20.44
CA ILE A 38 -1.01 -2.28 19.58
C ILE A 38 0.19 -1.83 18.73
N LYS A 39 1.19 -2.68 18.59
CA LYS A 39 2.35 -2.42 17.77
C LYS A 39 2.21 -3.14 16.41
N VAL A 40 2.34 -2.40 15.31
CA VAL A 40 2.12 -2.87 13.94
C VAL A 40 3.36 -2.64 13.10
N GLY A 41 3.89 -3.70 12.49
CA GLY A 41 4.95 -3.62 11.49
C GLY A 41 4.38 -3.31 10.09
N LEU A 42 5.04 -2.43 9.36
CA LEU A 42 4.74 -2.18 7.94
C LEU A 42 6.04 -2.25 7.14
N ILE A 43 6.14 -3.27 6.29
CA ILE A 43 7.30 -3.54 5.45
C ILE A 43 6.98 -3.13 4.02
N CYS A 44 7.70 -2.13 3.51
CA CYS A 44 7.44 -1.49 2.22
C CYS A 44 8.53 -1.81 1.20
N ILE A 45 8.12 -2.14 -0.03
CA ILE A 45 9.02 -2.32 -1.19
C ILE A 45 9.72 -1.01 -1.57
N GLY A 46 9.03 0.12 -1.43
CA GLY A 46 9.52 1.47 -1.68
C GLY A 46 9.31 2.39 -0.47
N ASP A 47 9.11 3.66 -0.75
CA ASP A 47 8.74 4.69 0.21
C ASP A 47 7.65 5.61 -0.38
N GLU A 48 7.20 6.62 0.36
CA GLU A 48 6.13 7.53 -0.06
C GLU A 48 6.48 8.39 -1.30
N ASN A 49 7.74 8.42 -1.71
CA ASN A 49 8.18 9.18 -2.89
C ASN A 49 7.80 8.49 -4.20
N ASP A 50 7.37 7.21 -4.17
CA ASP A 50 6.81 6.53 -5.33
C ASP A 50 5.52 7.20 -5.82
N GLN A 51 4.86 7.97 -4.96
CA GLN A 51 3.56 8.61 -5.21
C GLN A 51 2.53 7.65 -5.79
N GLY A 52 2.66 6.37 -5.46
CA GLY A 52 1.88 5.27 -5.98
C GLY A 52 1.46 4.29 -4.90
N TYR A 53 1.94 3.04 -5.01
CA TYR A 53 1.49 1.94 -4.16
C TYR A 53 1.89 2.12 -2.70
N THR A 54 3.19 2.34 -2.40
CA THR A 54 3.66 2.56 -1.02
C THR A 54 3.08 3.82 -0.41
N TYR A 55 2.96 4.89 -1.20
CA TYR A 55 2.33 6.14 -0.77
C TYR A 55 0.90 5.91 -0.23
N ASN A 56 0.10 5.05 -0.88
CA ASN A 56 -1.25 4.75 -0.41
C ASN A 56 -1.27 3.93 0.88
N PHE A 57 -0.25 3.08 1.15
CA PHE A 57 -0.10 2.44 2.46
C PHE A 57 0.14 3.46 3.57
N ILE A 58 0.99 4.47 3.32
CA ILE A 58 1.27 5.51 4.31
C ILE A 58 0.02 6.36 4.57
N ARG A 59 -0.73 6.75 3.52
CA ARG A 59 -2.01 7.45 3.67
C ARG A 59 -3.04 6.62 4.45
N GLY A 60 -3.17 5.35 4.11
CA GLY A 60 -4.07 4.41 4.80
C GLY A 60 -3.69 4.24 6.27
N LYS A 61 -2.40 4.13 6.56
CA LYS A 61 -1.86 4.09 7.93
C LYS A 61 -2.25 5.34 8.72
N GLU A 62 -2.11 6.52 8.16
CA GLU A 62 -2.45 7.78 8.83
C GLU A 62 -3.95 7.85 9.15
N ALA A 63 -4.80 7.59 8.15
CA ALA A 63 -6.24 7.61 8.31
C ALA A 63 -6.73 6.54 9.32
N ALA A 64 -6.23 5.31 9.24
CA ALA A 64 -6.57 4.25 10.18
C ALA A 64 -6.10 4.57 11.61
N THR A 65 -4.93 5.19 11.76
CA THR A 65 -4.42 5.61 13.08
C THR A 65 -5.37 6.62 13.74
N GLU A 66 -5.84 7.61 12.99
CA GLU A 66 -6.78 8.60 13.47
C GLU A 66 -8.14 7.96 13.86
N ALA A 67 -8.67 7.10 12.99
CA ALA A 67 -9.93 6.41 13.23
C ALA A 67 -9.87 5.48 14.46
N LEU A 68 -8.78 4.73 14.62
CA LEU A 68 -8.57 3.83 15.74
C LEU A 68 -8.34 4.60 17.07
N ALA A 69 -7.63 5.74 17.01
CA ALA A 69 -7.47 6.61 18.17
C ALA A 69 -8.82 7.14 18.67
N ALA A 70 -9.76 7.46 17.77
CA ALA A 70 -11.13 7.84 18.15
C ALA A 70 -11.91 6.72 18.83
N LYS A 71 -11.52 5.44 18.61
CA LYS A 71 -12.05 4.25 19.29
C LYS A 71 -11.27 3.91 20.59
N GLY A 72 -10.27 4.71 20.98
CA GLY A 72 -9.42 4.50 22.13
C GLY A 72 -8.31 3.46 21.93
N ILE A 73 -7.98 3.12 20.70
CA ILE A 73 -6.90 2.20 20.33
C ILE A 73 -5.72 3.01 19.83
N ASN A 74 -4.58 2.94 20.51
CA ASN A 74 -3.34 3.57 20.10
C ASN A 74 -2.53 2.61 19.23
N VAL A 75 -2.07 3.05 18.05
CA VAL A 75 -1.25 2.25 17.16
C VAL A 75 0.19 2.78 17.17
N GLU A 76 1.13 1.92 17.51
CA GLU A 76 2.57 2.18 17.37
C GLU A 76 3.08 1.48 16.10
N TRP A 77 3.53 2.28 15.14
CA TRP A 77 3.99 1.76 13.85
C TRP A 77 5.51 1.56 13.81
N VAL A 78 5.95 0.39 13.36
CA VAL A 78 7.34 0.06 13.02
C VAL A 78 7.41 -0.06 11.50
N ILE A 79 7.97 0.97 10.84
CA ILE A 79 8.00 1.02 9.37
C ILE A 79 9.39 0.67 8.86
N LYS A 80 9.48 -0.24 7.90
CA LYS A 80 10.69 -0.66 7.22
C LYS A 80 10.58 -0.35 5.73
N TYR A 81 11.15 0.75 5.29
CA TYR A 81 11.13 1.19 3.90
C TYR A 81 12.18 0.49 3.03
N ASN A 82 11.93 0.48 1.71
CA ASN A 82 12.87 0.02 0.69
C ASN A 82 13.38 -1.40 0.94
N LYS A 83 12.48 -2.30 1.30
CA LYS A 83 12.79 -3.73 1.50
C LYS A 83 12.50 -4.50 0.22
N GLY A 84 13.55 -4.99 -0.40
CA GLY A 84 13.44 -5.76 -1.64
C GLY A 84 12.72 -7.10 -1.46
N GLU A 85 12.31 -7.69 -2.57
CA GLU A 85 11.71 -9.04 -2.65
C GLU A 85 12.79 -10.12 -2.54
N ASN A 86 13.50 -10.12 -1.41
CA ASN A 86 14.65 -10.95 -1.10
C ASN A 86 14.81 -11.11 0.43
N ASP A 87 15.98 -11.55 0.90
CA ASP A 87 16.26 -11.76 2.33
C ASP A 87 16.18 -10.45 3.17
N ASP A 88 16.23 -9.27 2.58
CA ASP A 88 15.96 -8.02 3.31
C ASP A 88 14.52 -7.99 3.85
N CYS A 89 13.56 -8.54 3.10
CA CYS A 89 12.19 -8.71 3.57
C CYS A 89 12.12 -9.72 4.74
N THR A 90 12.83 -10.85 4.65
CA THR A 90 12.91 -11.81 5.77
C THR A 90 13.44 -11.14 7.03
N ASN A 91 14.55 -10.40 6.92
CA ASN A 91 15.17 -9.71 8.06
C ASN A 91 14.23 -8.64 8.64
N ALA A 92 13.54 -7.87 7.80
CA ALA A 92 12.59 -6.86 8.25
C ALA A 92 11.40 -7.46 9.01
N ASN A 93 10.89 -8.64 8.58
CA ASN A 93 9.84 -9.35 9.30
C ASN A 93 10.34 -9.82 10.68
N ILE A 94 11.57 -10.35 10.78
CA ILE A 94 12.18 -10.75 12.05
C ILE A 94 12.35 -9.53 12.97
N GLU A 95 12.92 -8.43 12.46
CA GLU A 95 13.10 -7.20 13.23
C GLU A 95 11.77 -6.68 13.79
N CYS A 96 10.70 -6.63 12.98
CA CYS A 96 9.38 -6.24 13.44
C CYS A 96 8.85 -7.17 14.54
N ALA A 97 9.03 -8.48 14.39
CA ALA A 97 8.63 -9.47 15.39
C ALA A 97 9.40 -9.29 16.71
N GLU A 98 10.73 -9.10 16.64
CA GLU A 98 11.60 -8.88 17.81
C GLU A 98 11.33 -7.52 18.48
N GLU A 99 10.89 -6.50 17.74
CA GLU A 99 10.41 -5.23 18.28
C GLU A 99 9.03 -5.33 18.95
N GLY A 100 8.40 -6.51 18.92
CA GLY A 100 7.14 -6.82 19.58
C GLY A 100 5.88 -6.43 18.78
N CYS A 101 5.97 -6.38 17.45
CA CYS A 101 4.79 -6.21 16.61
C CYS A 101 3.86 -7.42 16.73
N GLN A 102 2.57 -7.16 16.90
CA GLN A 102 1.51 -8.16 16.98
C GLN A 102 0.89 -8.46 15.62
N LEU A 103 1.06 -7.52 14.69
CA LEU A 103 0.62 -7.59 13.31
C LEU A 103 1.74 -7.06 12.41
N ILE A 104 2.09 -7.76 11.33
CA ILE A 104 3.13 -7.35 10.38
C ILE A 104 2.56 -7.40 8.97
N ILE A 105 2.56 -6.26 8.29
CA ILE A 105 1.99 -6.06 6.95
C ILE A 105 3.15 -5.93 5.95
N ASN A 106 3.10 -6.73 4.89
CA ASN A 106 4.08 -6.73 3.80
C ASN A 106 3.41 -6.21 2.52
N ASN A 107 3.89 -5.12 1.96
CA ASN A 107 3.21 -4.40 0.89
C ASN A 107 3.63 -4.77 -0.53
N SER A 108 4.27 -5.91 -0.75
CA SER A 108 4.64 -6.33 -2.11
C SER A 108 4.28 -7.78 -2.40
N TYR A 109 3.91 -8.05 -3.65
CA TYR A 109 3.60 -9.39 -4.14
C TYR A 109 4.76 -10.37 -3.92
N GLY A 110 5.98 -9.96 -4.23
CA GLY A 110 7.17 -10.80 -4.07
C GLY A 110 7.70 -10.89 -2.63
N HIS A 111 7.12 -10.19 -1.66
CA HIS A 111 7.46 -10.36 -0.25
C HIS A 111 6.95 -11.70 0.33
N GLU A 112 5.91 -12.31 -0.28
CA GLU A 112 5.23 -13.49 0.26
C GLU A 112 6.17 -14.63 0.68
N PRO A 113 7.08 -15.17 -0.17
CA PRO A 113 7.92 -16.31 0.22
C PRO A 113 8.88 -15.99 1.36
N PHE A 114 9.25 -14.73 1.53
CA PHE A 114 10.14 -14.25 2.59
C PHE A 114 9.38 -14.03 3.90
N MET A 115 8.16 -13.54 3.84
CA MET A 115 7.22 -13.42 4.97
C MET A 115 6.87 -14.81 5.51
N LEU A 116 6.49 -15.76 4.66
CA LEU A 116 6.10 -17.12 5.05
C LEU A 116 7.20 -17.87 5.77
N LYS A 117 8.49 -17.67 5.41
CA LYS A 117 9.64 -18.22 6.15
C LYS A 117 9.68 -17.78 7.61
N VAL A 118 9.19 -16.57 7.92
CA VAL A 118 9.16 -16.03 9.28
C VAL A 118 7.88 -16.47 9.99
N ALA A 119 6.74 -16.33 9.35
CA ALA A 119 5.44 -16.72 9.90
C ALA A 119 5.37 -18.20 10.32
N GLY A 120 6.05 -19.09 9.58
CA GLY A 120 6.11 -20.53 9.88
C GLY A 120 6.97 -20.93 11.08
N LYS A 121 7.69 -19.99 11.73
CA LYS A 121 8.50 -20.28 12.90
C LYS A 121 7.61 -20.33 14.16
N SER A 122 7.81 -21.35 14.99
CA SER A 122 7.02 -21.55 16.21
C SER A 122 7.08 -20.39 17.21
N GLU A 123 8.18 -19.65 17.22
CA GLU A 123 8.37 -18.48 18.07
C GLU A 123 7.51 -17.28 17.70
N TYR A 124 7.02 -17.22 16.44
CA TYR A 124 6.19 -16.11 15.92
C TYR A 124 4.73 -16.52 15.63
N LYS A 125 4.31 -17.70 16.10
CA LYS A 125 2.96 -18.24 15.82
C LYS A 125 1.79 -17.34 16.28
N ASP A 126 2.02 -16.48 17.28
CA ASP A 126 1.02 -15.58 17.85
C ASP A 126 1.01 -14.21 17.14
N ILE A 127 1.94 -13.96 16.22
CA ILE A 127 2.00 -12.76 15.39
C ILE A 127 1.22 -13.01 14.10
N GLN A 128 0.41 -12.04 13.69
CA GLN A 128 -0.33 -12.09 12.43
C GLN A 128 0.50 -11.47 11.30
N PHE A 129 0.61 -12.17 10.18
CA PHE A 129 1.35 -11.72 9.01
C PHE A 129 0.40 -11.53 7.82
N ILE A 130 0.49 -10.37 7.18
CA ILE A 130 -0.38 -10.01 6.07
C ILE A 130 0.47 -9.71 4.85
N GLY A 131 0.14 -10.33 3.73
CA GLY A 131 0.66 -9.98 2.42
C GLY A 131 -0.34 -9.17 1.61
N CYS A 132 0.13 -8.08 1.03
CA CYS A 132 -0.66 -7.22 0.17
C CYS A 132 0.01 -7.09 -1.21
N THR A 133 -0.30 -7.93 -2.19
CA THR A 133 -1.21 -9.08 -2.15
C THR A 133 -0.43 -10.38 -2.24
N ASN A 134 -1.03 -11.47 -1.82
CA ASN A 134 -0.41 -12.79 -1.80
C ASN A 134 -1.28 -13.83 -2.52
N CYS A 135 -0.66 -14.96 -2.89
CA CYS A 135 -1.36 -16.13 -3.43
C CYS A 135 -1.39 -17.30 -2.44
N ALA A 136 -0.24 -17.62 -1.84
CA ALA A 136 -0.09 -18.78 -0.97
C ALA A 136 -0.80 -18.61 0.37
N SER A 137 -0.78 -17.42 0.96
CA SER A 137 -1.50 -17.12 2.21
C SER A 137 -3.02 -17.33 2.14
N ARG A 138 -3.57 -17.49 0.94
CA ARG A 138 -4.99 -17.86 0.74
C ARG A 138 -5.27 -19.37 0.90
N SER A 139 -4.25 -20.19 0.84
CA SER A 139 -4.34 -21.64 0.76
C SER A 139 -3.41 -22.38 1.70
N ASP A 140 -2.55 -21.67 2.43
CA ASP A 140 -1.58 -22.28 3.34
C ASP A 140 -2.22 -22.73 4.66
N ASP A 141 -1.60 -23.76 5.24
CA ASP A 141 -1.97 -24.31 6.55
C ASP A 141 -1.48 -23.42 7.73
N LEU A 142 -0.94 -22.24 7.45
CA LEU A 142 -0.50 -21.31 8.48
C LEU A 142 -1.66 -20.41 8.92
N GLU A 143 -2.16 -20.64 10.13
CA GLU A 143 -3.30 -19.92 10.71
C GLU A 143 -3.01 -18.42 10.97
N ASN A 144 -1.74 -18.01 10.96
CA ASN A 144 -1.29 -16.66 11.23
C ASN A 144 -0.86 -15.88 9.96
N THR A 145 -1.22 -16.35 8.78
CA THR A 145 -0.95 -15.67 7.51
C THR A 145 -2.23 -15.34 6.77
N HIS A 146 -2.31 -14.12 6.23
CA HIS A 146 -3.50 -13.59 5.58
C HIS A 146 -3.15 -12.85 4.31
N ASN A 147 -4.10 -12.82 3.36
CA ASN A 147 -4.03 -11.97 2.20
C ASN A 147 -4.97 -10.77 2.35
N ALA A 148 -4.51 -9.61 1.88
CA ALA A 148 -5.38 -8.47 1.67
C ALA A 148 -5.09 -7.81 0.32
N PHE A 149 -6.17 -7.51 -0.40
CA PHE A 149 -6.10 -6.69 -1.60
C PHE A 149 -7.45 -6.01 -1.86
N ALA A 150 -7.45 -4.96 -2.69
CA ALA A 150 -8.69 -4.35 -3.12
C ALA A 150 -9.06 -4.85 -4.52
N ASN A 151 -10.37 -4.87 -4.82
CA ASN A 151 -10.91 -5.12 -6.16
C ASN A 151 -10.63 -3.92 -7.08
N ILE A 152 -9.36 -3.57 -7.25
CA ILE A 152 -8.94 -2.37 -8.00
C ILE A 152 -9.48 -2.37 -9.44
N TYR A 153 -9.77 -3.54 -10.01
CA TYR A 153 -10.39 -3.67 -11.33
C TYR A 153 -11.75 -2.95 -11.44
N GLU A 154 -12.49 -2.77 -10.34
CA GLU A 154 -13.74 -2.00 -10.34
C GLU A 154 -13.48 -0.54 -10.69
N GLY A 155 -12.52 0.10 -10.03
CA GLY A 155 -12.09 1.46 -10.33
C GLY A 155 -11.44 1.57 -11.71
N ARG A 156 -10.69 0.53 -12.13
CA ARG A 156 -10.13 0.48 -13.48
C ARG A 156 -11.21 0.44 -14.55
N TYR A 157 -12.31 -0.28 -14.33
CA TYR A 157 -13.46 -0.26 -15.23
C TYR A 157 -14.06 1.16 -15.35
N VAL A 158 -14.28 1.84 -14.22
CA VAL A 158 -14.79 3.21 -14.20
C VAL A 158 -13.84 4.17 -14.93
N ALA A 159 -12.54 4.10 -14.67
CA ALA A 159 -11.53 4.89 -15.39
C ALA A 159 -11.55 4.59 -16.90
N GLY A 160 -11.77 3.32 -17.26
CA GLY A 160 -11.96 2.91 -18.66
C GLY A 160 -13.19 3.54 -19.32
N VAL A 161 -14.31 3.62 -18.61
CA VAL A 161 -15.52 4.33 -19.11
C VAL A 161 -15.19 5.79 -19.42
N VAL A 162 -14.50 6.49 -18.51
CA VAL A 162 -14.08 7.89 -18.73
C VAL A 162 -13.15 8.01 -19.94
N ALA A 163 -12.17 7.12 -20.07
CA ALA A 163 -11.29 7.09 -21.23
C ALA A 163 -12.05 6.85 -22.54
N GLY A 164 -13.01 5.92 -22.52
CA GLY A 164 -13.88 5.65 -23.68
C GLY A 164 -14.76 6.84 -24.04
N MET A 165 -15.31 7.55 -23.06
CA MET A 165 -16.06 8.79 -23.29
C MET A 165 -15.19 9.85 -23.95
N LYS A 166 -13.93 10.02 -23.51
CA LYS A 166 -13.01 10.97 -24.13
C LYS A 166 -12.63 10.56 -25.54
N LEU A 167 -12.39 9.29 -25.81
CA LEU A 167 -12.11 8.79 -27.15
C LEU A 167 -13.32 8.98 -28.09
N GLN A 168 -14.53 8.74 -27.62
CA GLN A 168 -15.74 8.96 -28.41
C GLN A 168 -15.95 10.46 -28.70
N GLU A 169 -15.74 11.33 -27.72
CA GLU A 169 -15.76 12.78 -27.93
C GLU A 169 -14.76 13.22 -29.01
N MET A 170 -13.54 12.70 -29.00
CA MET A 170 -12.52 13.01 -30.04
C MET A 170 -12.95 12.54 -31.43
N ILE A 171 -13.62 11.37 -31.52
CA ILE A 171 -14.19 10.88 -32.80
C ILE A 171 -15.31 11.79 -33.28
N ASP A 172 -16.25 12.14 -32.40
CA ASP A 172 -17.41 12.96 -32.72
C ASP A 172 -17.01 14.39 -33.16
N ASN A 173 -15.93 14.92 -32.59
CA ASN A 173 -15.36 16.21 -32.97
C ASN A 173 -14.51 16.15 -34.26
N GLY A 174 -14.15 14.94 -34.73
CA GLY A 174 -13.28 14.76 -35.89
C GLY A 174 -11.78 14.95 -35.58
N ASP A 175 -11.40 14.95 -34.32
CA ASP A 175 -9.99 15.03 -33.89
C ASP A 175 -9.23 13.73 -34.21
N ILE A 176 -9.91 12.59 -34.16
CA ILE A 176 -9.42 11.26 -34.54
C ILE A 176 -10.48 10.50 -35.31
N THR A 177 -10.06 9.49 -36.09
CA THR A 177 -10.99 8.49 -36.66
C THR A 177 -11.28 7.35 -35.68
N ALA A 178 -12.31 6.55 -35.97
CA ALA A 178 -12.65 5.39 -35.16
C ALA A 178 -11.48 4.38 -35.03
N GLU A 179 -10.68 4.22 -36.09
CA GLU A 179 -9.51 3.34 -36.14
C GLU A 179 -8.35 3.90 -35.31
N GLN A 180 -8.31 5.20 -35.05
CA GLN A 180 -7.32 5.88 -34.23
C GLN A 180 -7.64 5.89 -32.74
N ALA A 181 -8.80 5.36 -32.34
CA ALA A 181 -9.16 5.20 -30.94
C ALA A 181 -8.35 4.05 -30.30
N VAL A 182 -7.08 4.31 -30.02
CA VAL A 182 -6.12 3.33 -29.50
C VAL A 182 -5.63 3.75 -28.12
N ILE A 183 -5.79 2.86 -27.14
CA ILE A 183 -5.26 3.00 -25.79
C ILE A 183 -3.89 2.34 -25.72
N GLY A 184 -2.93 2.99 -25.07
CA GLY A 184 -1.67 2.40 -24.60
C GLY A 184 -1.76 2.09 -23.12
N TYR A 185 -1.29 0.92 -22.68
CA TYR A 185 -1.27 0.54 -21.29
C TYR A 185 0.13 0.10 -20.86
N VAL A 186 0.70 0.81 -19.89
CA VAL A 186 2.01 0.48 -19.30
C VAL A 186 1.77 -0.43 -18.10
N GLY A 187 2.18 -1.68 -18.20
CA GLY A 187 2.05 -2.68 -17.14
C GLY A 187 3.40 -2.98 -16.49
N ALA A 188 3.42 -3.19 -15.17
CA ALA A 188 4.62 -3.61 -14.46
C ALA A 188 5.03 -5.03 -14.91
N PHE A 189 4.18 -6.02 -14.66
CA PHE A 189 4.39 -7.43 -14.97
C PHE A 189 3.13 -8.06 -15.58
N SER A 190 3.28 -9.23 -16.21
CA SER A 190 2.15 -10.01 -16.74
C SER A 190 1.48 -10.89 -15.66
N PHE A 191 1.31 -10.35 -14.45
CA PHE A 191 0.61 -11.05 -13.37
C PHE A 191 -0.90 -10.89 -13.47
N ALA A 192 -1.66 -11.80 -12.87
CA ALA A 192 -3.12 -11.82 -12.93
C ALA A 192 -3.75 -10.50 -12.45
N GLU A 193 -3.18 -9.88 -11.44
CA GLU A 193 -3.60 -8.58 -10.92
C GLU A 193 -3.52 -7.48 -11.98
N VAL A 194 -2.37 -7.33 -12.65
CA VAL A 194 -2.16 -6.34 -13.72
C VAL A 194 -3.07 -6.63 -14.92
N ILE A 195 -3.20 -7.92 -15.28
CA ILE A 195 -4.08 -8.37 -16.38
C ILE A 195 -5.54 -8.05 -16.07
N SER A 196 -6.02 -8.30 -14.87
CA SER A 196 -7.38 -7.96 -14.46
C SER A 196 -7.64 -6.45 -14.56
N GLY A 197 -6.65 -5.65 -14.16
CA GLY A 197 -6.70 -4.19 -14.22
C GLY A 197 -6.87 -3.65 -15.64
N PHE A 198 -6.00 -4.03 -16.57
CA PHE A 198 -6.12 -3.53 -17.95
C PHE A 198 -7.32 -4.16 -18.70
N THR A 199 -7.71 -5.40 -18.36
CA THR A 199 -8.90 -6.03 -18.94
C THR A 199 -10.16 -5.26 -18.55
N ALA A 200 -10.34 -4.96 -17.27
CA ALA A 200 -11.47 -4.16 -16.78
C ALA A 200 -11.49 -2.76 -17.40
N TYR A 201 -10.33 -2.11 -17.46
CA TYR A 201 -10.17 -0.80 -18.09
C TYR A 201 -10.59 -0.83 -19.57
N TYR A 202 -10.10 -1.80 -20.33
CA TYR A 202 -10.49 -1.97 -21.73
C TYR A 202 -11.98 -2.22 -21.92
N LEU A 203 -12.59 -3.08 -21.07
CA LEU A 203 -14.03 -3.37 -21.13
C LEU A 203 -14.84 -2.11 -20.79
N GLY A 204 -14.40 -1.30 -19.82
CA GLY A 204 -15.00 0.00 -19.50
C GLY A 204 -14.95 0.94 -20.70
N ALA A 205 -13.80 1.11 -21.34
CA ALA A 205 -13.65 1.96 -22.51
C ALA A 205 -14.51 1.46 -23.70
N LYS A 206 -14.51 0.15 -23.94
CA LYS A 206 -15.28 -0.46 -25.02
C LYS A 206 -16.78 -0.36 -24.85
N SER A 207 -17.27 -0.22 -23.61
CA SER A 207 -18.71 -0.06 -23.33
C SER A 207 -19.29 1.25 -23.88
N VAL A 208 -18.45 2.27 -24.07
CA VAL A 208 -18.86 3.61 -24.57
C VAL A 208 -18.19 4.02 -25.89
N CYS A 209 -17.02 3.45 -26.21
CA CYS A 209 -16.34 3.63 -27.49
C CYS A 209 -16.10 2.25 -28.14
N PRO A 210 -17.08 1.71 -28.91
CA PRO A 210 -17.01 0.33 -29.43
C PRO A 210 -15.83 0.06 -30.40
N SER A 211 -15.29 1.10 -31.04
CA SER A 211 -14.14 0.99 -31.94
C SER A 211 -12.79 0.89 -31.20
N VAL A 212 -12.75 1.17 -29.91
CA VAL A 212 -11.49 1.23 -29.15
C VAL A 212 -10.69 -0.08 -29.24
N THR A 213 -9.40 0.07 -29.42
CA THR A 213 -8.42 -1.01 -29.30
C THR A 213 -7.37 -0.66 -28.24
N MET A 214 -6.61 -1.64 -27.76
CA MET A 214 -5.60 -1.43 -26.73
C MET A 214 -4.30 -2.16 -27.05
N LYS A 215 -3.18 -1.49 -26.78
CA LYS A 215 -1.83 -2.04 -26.80
C LYS A 215 -1.28 -2.04 -25.38
N VAL A 216 -0.68 -3.15 -24.95
CA VAL A 216 -0.08 -3.30 -23.62
C VAL A 216 1.43 -3.50 -23.79
N GLN A 217 2.21 -2.78 -22.98
CA GLN A 217 3.66 -2.96 -22.87
C GLN A 217 4.03 -3.16 -21.40
N PHE A 218 4.75 -4.25 -21.12
CA PHE A 218 5.27 -4.54 -19.79
C PHE A 218 6.70 -4.03 -19.64
N VAL A 219 7.01 -3.45 -18.47
CA VAL A 219 8.33 -2.88 -18.17
C VAL A 219 9.21 -3.81 -17.34
N GLY A 220 8.63 -4.82 -16.68
CA GLY A 220 9.37 -5.79 -15.87
C GLY A 220 9.80 -5.25 -14.49
N SER A 221 9.17 -4.16 -14.02
CA SER A 221 9.38 -3.55 -12.71
C SER A 221 8.08 -2.96 -12.20
N TRP A 222 7.90 -2.93 -10.85
CA TRP A 222 6.80 -2.21 -10.23
C TRP A 222 6.99 -0.69 -10.35
N SER A 223 8.24 -0.21 -10.24
CA SER A 223 8.55 1.21 -10.36
C SER A 223 9.92 1.38 -11.02
N ASP A 224 9.92 1.80 -12.28
CA ASP A 224 11.10 2.21 -13.04
C ASP A 224 10.74 3.40 -13.92
N ALA A 225 11.07 4.59 -13.43
CA ALA A 225 10.72 5.85 -14.08
C ALA A 225 11.20 5.93 -15.53
N THR A 226 12.37 5.35 -15.84
CA THR A 226 12.96 5.37 -17.18
C THR A 226 12.23 4.43 -18.12
N GLU A 227 12.04 3.17 -17.72
CA GLU A 227 11.37 2.18 -18.55
C GLU A 227 9.89 2.49 -18.74
N GLU A 228 9.22 3.03 -17.72
CA GLU A 228 7.83 3.46 -17.81
C GLU A 228 7.65 4.67 -18.77
N ALA A 229 8.56 5.65 -18.70
CA ALA A 229 8.56 6.76 -19.65
C ALA A 229 8.83 6.29 -21.09
N ASN A 230 9.79 5.38 -21.27
CA ASN A 230 10.10 4.78 -22.57
C ASN A 230 8.91 4.01 -23.14
N ALA A 231 8.23 3.20 -22.31
CA ALA A 231 7.05 2.44 -22.71
C ALA A 231 5.89 3.36 -23.11
N ALA A 232 5.59 4.38 -22.31
CA ALA A 232 4.56 5.38 -22.62
C ALA A 232 4.87 6.13 -23.92
N SER A 233 6.13 6.56 -24.12
CA SER A 233 6.58 7.20 -25.34
C SER A 233 6.39 6.29 -26.56
N ALA A 234 6.85 5.04 -26.47
CA ALA A 234 6.72 4.07 -27.55
C ALA A 234 5.25 3.77 -27.92
N LEU A 235 4.37 3.69 -26.92
CA LEU A 235 2.94 3.52 -27.14
C LEU A 235 2.33 4.74 -27.85
N CYS A 236 2.69 5.96 -27.48
CA CYS A 236 2.25 7.16 -28.19
C CYS A 236 2.78 7.18 -29.63
N ASP A 237 4.06 6.87 -29.83
CA ASP A 237 4.66 6.79 -31.17
C ASP A 237 4.03 5.68 -32.05
N ALA A 238 3.47 4.65 -31.41
CA ALA A 238 2.67 3.62 -32.05
C ALA A 238 1.21 4.01 -32.30
N GLY A 239 0.84 5.29 -32.09
CA GLY A 239 -0.47 5.85 -32.38
C GLY A 239 -1.49 5.75 -31.24
N CYS A 240 -1.06 5.48 -30.01
CA CYS A 240 -1.95 5.53 -28.86
C CYS A 240 -2.23 7.01 -28.48
N VAL A 241 -3.49 7.38 -28.37
CA VAL A 241 -3.96 8.74 -28.02
C VAL A 241 -4.42 8.86 -26.59
N MET A 242 -4.45 7.73 -25.86
CA MET A 242 -4.78 7.59 -24.47
C MET A 242 -3.77 6.65 -23.83
N ILE A 243 -3.16 7.05 -22.71
CA ILE A 243 -2.23 6.22 -21.94
C ILE A 243 -2.85 5.90 -20.58
N SER A 244 -2.66 4.68 -20.12
CA SER A 244 -2.93 4.28 -18.75
C SER A 244 -1.79 3.40 -18.23
N GLN A 245 -1.76 3.16 -16.93
CA GLN A 245 -0.68 2.41 -16.30
C GLN A 245 -1.16 1.49 -15.19
N HIS A 246 -0.33 0.50 -14.87
CA HIS A 246 -0.38 -0.32 -13.67
C HIS A 246 1.06 -0.55 -13.20
N SER A 247 1.69 0.56 -12.81
CA SER A 247 3.05 0.72 -12.32
C SER A 247 3.08 1.94 -11.38
N ASP A 248 4.11 2.05 -10.54
CA ASP A 248 4.05 2.86 -9.33
C ASP A 248 4.87 4.15 -9.41
N ASN A 249 4.69 4.94 -10.48
CA ASN A 249 5.21 6.31 -10.52
C ASN A 249 4.40 7.20 -11.49
N THR A 250 4.80 8.46 -11.61
CA THR A 250 4.06 9.48 -12.36
C THR A 250 4.56 9.68 -13.80
N THR A 251 5.61 8.98 -14.22
CA THR A 251 6.26 9.24 -15.52
C THR A 251 5.41 8.90 -16.74
N PRO A 252 4.55 7.87 -16.75
CA PRO A 252 3.64 7.64 -17.88
C PRO A 252 2.68 8.80 -18.12
N ALA A 253 2.17 9.43 -17.03
CA ALA A 253 1.29 10.60 -17.14
C ALA A 253 2.03 11.81 -17.75
N THR A 254 3.22 12.10 -17.25
CA THR A 254 4.06 13.19 -17.75
C THR A 254 4.44 12.99 -19.22
N MET A 255 4.76 11.74 -19.60
CA MET A 255 5.09 11.40 -20.98
C MET A 255 3.86 11.49 -21.89
N ALA A 256 2.68 11.05 -21.46
CA ALA A 256 1.44 11.20 -22.21
C ALA A 256 1.17 12.68 -22.50
N GLN A 257 1.27 13.56 -21.50
CA GLN A 257 1.13 15.01 -21.71
C GLN A 257 2.16 15.57 -22.69
N THR A 258 3.42 15.17 -22.56
CA THR A 258 4.50 15.61 -23.46
C THR A 258 4.23 15.23 -24.93
N LYS A 259 3.61 14.07 -25.13
CA LYS A 259 3.25 13.54 -26.46
C LYS A 259 1.86 14.00 -26.95
N GLY A 260 1.12 14.78 -26.17
CA GLY A 260 -0.21 15.25 -26.52
C GLY A 260 -1.30 14.16 -26.44
N ALA A 261 -1.05 13.07 -25.72
CA ALA A 261 -2.02 12.03 -25.41
C ALA A 261 -2.71 12.32 -24.07
N PHE A 262 -3.94 11.83 -23.91
CA PHE A 262 -4.62 11.84 -22.61
C PHE A 262 -4.10 10.72 -21.70
N HIS A 263 -4.39 10.86 -20.40
CA HIS A 263 -3.95 9.89 -19.40
C HIS A 263 -5.05 9.55 -18.38
N THR A 264 -5.04 8.31 -17.90
CA THR A 264 -5.79 7.87 -16.72
C THR A 264 -4.85 7.21 -15.71
N GLY A 265 -4.89 7.70 -14.48
CA GLY A 265 -3.94 7.37 -13.43
C GLY A 265 -4.17 6.04 -12.72
N TYR A 266 -3.15 5.60 -12.02
CA TYR A 266 -3.16 4.47 -11.10
C TYR A 266 -2.49 4.87 -9.79
N ASN A 267 -3.13 4.53 -8.69
CA ASN A 267 -2.71 4.77 -7.30
C ASN A 267 -2.53 6.23 -6.87
N ASN A 268 -2.58 7.20 -7.76
CA ASN A 268 -2.49 8.61 -7.42
C ASN A 268 -3.34 9.50 -8.34
N ASP A 269 -3.57 10.73 -7.89
CA ASP A 269 -4.03 11.83 -8.73
C ASP A 269 -2.85 12.35 -9.56
N MET A 270 -2.97 12.26 -10.87
CA MET A 270 -1.92 12.66 -11.80
C MET A 270 -2.10 14.09 -12.33
N THR A 271 -3.12 14.82 -11.89
CA THR A 271 -3.35 16.22 -12.33
C THR A 271 -2.23 17.17 -11.90
N GLY A 272 -1.56 16.86 -10.77
CA GLY A 272 -0.42 17.64 -10.30
C GLY A 272 0.81 17.57 -11.21
N VAL A 273 0.99 16.51 -12.00
CA VAL A 273 2.14 16.28 -12.88
C VAL A 273 1.78 16.33 -14.37
N ALA A 274 0.52 16.14 -14.71
CA ALA A 274 0.02 16.13 -16.09
C ALA A 274 -1.37 16.80 -16.15
N PRO A 275 -1.48 18.10 -15.82
CA PRO A 275 -2.77 18.81 -15.69
C PRO A 275 -3.59 18.84 -16.98
N ASP A 276 -2.94 18.82 -18.14
CA ASP A 276 -3.61 18.91 -19.44
C ASP A 276 -3.95 17.52 -20.03
N ALA A 277 -3.38 16.45 -19.47
CA ALA A 277 -3.57 15.10 -19.97
C ALA A 277 -4.41 14.22 -19.04
N SER A 278 -4.28 14.40 -17.72
CA SER A 278 -4.90 13.52 -16.74
C SER A 278 -6.39 13.76 -16.64
N LEU A 279 -7.19 12.70 -16.86
CA LEU A 279 -8.65 12.75 -16.81
C LEU A 279 -9.19 12.31 -15.46
N ILE A 280 -8.71 11.16 -14.99
CA ILE A 280 -9.16 10.51 -13.76
C ILE A 280 -8.12 9.47 -13.36
N GLY A 281 -8.06 9.12 -12.10
CA GLY A 281 -7.30 7.98 -11.60
C GLY A 281 -8.14 7.08 -10.70
N THR A 282 -7.56 5.98 -10.31
CA THR A 282 -8.11 5.07 -9.30
C THR A 282 -7.00 4.63 -8.39
N ARG A 283 -7.29 4.56 -7.09
CA ARG A 283 -6.33 4.11 -6.07
C ARG A 283 -6.97 3.11 -5.11
N ILE A 284 -6.11 2.32 -4.48
CA ILE A 284 -6.49 1.54 -3.32
C ILE A 284 -6.50 2.46 -2.09
N ASP A 285 -7.53 2.39 -1.28
CA ASP A 285 -7.57 2.95 0.05
C ASP A 285 -7.37 1.83 1.08
N TRP A 286 -6.23 1.88 1.77
CA TRP A 286 -5.86 0.85 2.74
C TRP A 286 -6.44 1.10 4.13
N ALA A 287 -7.01 2.29 4.40
CA ALA A 287 -7.55 2.63 5.71
C ALA A 287 -8.63 1.66 6.19
N PRO A 288 -9.64 1.27 5.37
CA PRO A 288 -10.66 0.32 5.81
C PRO A 288 -10.09 -1.03 6.23
N TYR A 289 -9.07 -1.51 5.51
CA TYR A 289 -8.42 -2.77 5.87
C TYR A 289 -7.58 -2.65 7.14
N PHE A 290 -6.80 -1.59 7.27
CA PHE A 290 -5.96 -1.40 8.46
C PHE A 290 -6.80 -1.23 9.72
N GLU A 291 -7.90 -0.45 9.66
CA GLU A 291 -8.83 -0.35 10.77
C GLU A 291 -9.37 -1.73 11.17
N TYR A 292 -9.87 -2.50 10.20
CA TYR A 292 -10.42 -3.83 10.44
C TYR A 292 -9.38 -4.79 11.04
N ALA A 293 -8.21 -4.91 10.42
CA ALA A 293 -7.19 -5.88 10.83
C ALA A 293 -6.60 -5.53 12.21
N ILE A 294 -6.28 -4.26 12.43
CA ILE A 294 -5.69 -3.79 13.68
C ILE A 294 -6.69 -3.91 14.84
N GLU A 295 -7.94 -3.47 14.64
CA GLU A 295 -8.99 -3.58 15.67
C GLU A 295 -9.29 -5.05 15.99
N THR A 296 -9.29 -5.93 14.99
CA THR A 296 -9.52 -7.37 15.16
C THR A 296 -8.42 -7.99 16.02
N VAL A 297 -7.14 -7.75 15.70
CA VAL A 297 -6.00 -8.28 16.47
C VAL A 297 -5.97 -7.69 17.88
N PHE A 298 -6.19 -6.39 18.03
CA PHE A 298 -6.24 -5.71 19.33
C PHE A 298 -7.28 -6.33 20.28
N ASN A 299 -8.43 -6.72 19.73
CA ASN A 299 -9.50 -7.36 20.49
C ASN A 299 -9.32 -8.89 20.65
N GLY A 300 -8.25 -9.48 20.13
CA GLY A 300 -7.97 -10.91 20.19
C GLY A 300 -8.86 -11.74 19.26
N GLY A 301 -9.37 -11.12 18.20
CA GLY A 301 -10.13 -11.77 17.13
C GLY A 301 -9.25 -12.39 16.05
N THR A 302 -9.87 -13.05 15.08
CA THR A 302 -9.20 -13.66 13.92
C THR A 302 -9.48 -12.83 12.68
N ILE A 303 -8.43 -12.46 11.95
CA ILE A 303 -8.52 -11.77 10.65
C ILE A 303 -9.02 -12.76 9.59
N ASP A 304 -9.81 -12.27 8.63
CA ASP A 304 -10.20 -13.06 7.46
C ASP A 304 -8.95 -13.56 6.69
N GLN A 305 -9.00 -14.82 6.25
CA GLN A 305 -7.90 -15.42 5.47
C GLN A 305 -7.63 -14.68 4.17
N ASP A 306 -8.67 -14.21 3.48
CA ASP A 306 -8.59 -13.49 2.23
C ASP A 306 -9.57 -12.30 2.25
N TRP A 307 -9.05 -11.12 2.56
CA TRP A 307 -9.82 -9.89 2.53
C TRP A 307 -9.70 -9.22 1.16
N CYS A 308 -10.84 -9.07 0.48
CA CYS A 308 -10.88 -8.44 -0.83
C CYS A 308 -12.15 -7.60 -0.97
N LYS A 309 -12.00 -6.27 -0.96
CA LYS A 309 -13.11 -5.31 -0.97
C LYS A 309 -12.99 -4.32 -2.13
N GLY A 310 -14.10 -3.67 -2.48
CA GLY A 310 -14.21 -2.82 -3.65
C GLY A 310 -14.63 -1.38 -3.37
N ILE A 311 -15.22 -0.75 -4.38
CA ILE A 311 -15.73 0.63 -4.30
C ILE A 311 -16.79 0.76 -3.22
N ALA A 312 -17.71 -0.21 -3.11
CA ALA A 312 -18.80 -0.18 -2.14
C ALA A 312 -18.31 -0.15 -0.67
N ASP A 313 -17.13 -0.68 -0.41
CA ASP A 313 -16.51 -0.76 0.92
C ASP A 313 -15.50 0.37 1.18
N GLY A 314 -15.33 1.28 0.24
CA GLY A 314 -14.35 2.37 0.33
C GLY A 314 -12.90 1.96 0.11
N SER A 315 -12.64 0.70 -0.30
CA SER A 315 -11.28 0.19 -0.52
C SER A 315 -10.73 0.52 -1.90
N VAL A 316 -11.59 0.92 -2.83
CA VAL A 316 -11.24 1.46 -4.14
C VAL A 316 -11.91 2.81 -4.30
N VAL A 317 -11.12 3.85 -4.57
CA VAL A 317 -11.60 5.21 -4.74
C VAL A 317 -11.08 5.82 -6.04
N MET A 318 -11.91 6.67 -6.63
CA MET A 318 -11.51 7.46 -7.80
C MET A 318 -10.72 8.69 -7.34
N THR A 319 -9.74 9.09 -8.16
CA THR A 319 -8.94 10.32 -7.94
C THR A 319 -9.22 11.29 -9.09
N THR A 320 -9.34 12.57 -8.77
CA THR A 320 -9.57 13.65 -9.76
C THR A 320 -8.65 14.81 -9.49
#